data_20b0cbda986008a547747b5a23a246ed
#
_entry.id   20b0cbda986008a547747b5a23a246ed
#
_cell.length_a   1.000
_cell.length_b   1.000
_cell.length_c   1.000
_cell.angle_alpha   90.00
_cell.angle_beta   90.00
_cell.angle_gamma   90.00
#
_symmetry.space_group_name_H-M   'P 1'
#
loop_
_entity.id
_entity.type
_entity.pdbx_description
1 polymer ?
#
loop_
_entity_poly.entity_id
_entity_poly.type
_entity_poly.pdbx_seq_one_letter_code
_entity_poly.pdbx_strand_id
1 'polypeptide(L)'
;YLKYRPDLILFQSEAETSNLLQPYYNMDKERMVGIAYWGSVEYWGESNKWPKKGWNYSFFEHTMRPYPQAYLIKTAFMPEIPEVHIGVVDAAGAESVSWNDVIVGRMALNECWNHTPGSRRSLFTFTNAHSVELLVNGQSMGIQKNDTTRANLRNMIYWKDVPYGNGGSVVAIARDKSGKEVARHRIETAGKAVALRIEAETPADWKADGMDLQYINVTAIDKKGRPVWDYNKPLTLQMEGAAWLVALDNGDHYTDELFHGITSKRMYQGRMQIILRSDQEAGNVTVKISSAGLKGTLRLKTIKE
;
A
#
# COMPACT_ATOMS: atom_id res chain seq x y z
N TYR A 1 4.64 -2.24 -36.10
CA TYR A 1 3.27 -2.32 -36.61
C TYR A 1 2.85 -1.03 -37.31
N LEU A 2 2.96 0.15 -36.67
CA LEU A 2 2.49 1.43 -37.21
C LEU A 2 3.17 1.83 -38.55
N LYS A 3 4.36 1.34 -38.85
CA LYS A 3 5.00 1.52 -40.16
C LYS A 3 4.22 0.83 -41.30
N TYR A 4 3.57 -0.30 -41.01
CA TYR A 4 2.85 -1.11 -42.00
C TYR A 4 1.32 -0.90 -41.95
N ARG A 5 0.82 -0.47 -40.79
CA ARG A 5 -0.61 -0.22 -40.56
C ARG A 5 -0.77 1.09 -39.78
N PRO A 6 -0.64 2.24 -40.47
CA PRO A 6 -0.77 3.55 -39.83
C PRO A 6 -2.19 3.89 -39.40
N ASP A 7 -3.16 3.11 -39.84
CA ASP A 7 -4.59 3.20 -39.53
C ASP A 7 -4.99 2.53 -38.19
N LEU A 8 -4.05 1.74 -37.60
CA LEU A 8 -4.36 1.02 -36.36
C LEU A 8 -4.40 1.95 -35.14
N ILE A 9 -5.42 1.72 -34.34
CA ILE A 9 -5.50 2.20 -32.96
C ILE A 9 -4.95 1.10 -32.04
N LEU A 10 -4.05 1.46 -31.16
CA LEU A 10 -3.34 0.51 -30.30
C LEU A 10 -3.81 0.61 -28.84
N PHE A 11 -3.82 -0.51 -28.16
CA PHE A 11 -3.98 -0.63 -26.73
C PHE A 11 -2.85 -1.53 -26.18
N GLN A 12 -2.11 -1.04 -25.22
CA GLN A 12 -1.13 -1.86 -24.51
C GLN A 12 -1.85 -2.64 -23.41
N SER A 13 -2.22 -3.87 -23.71
CA SER A 13 -3.00 -4.72 -22.82
C SER A 13 -2.23 -5.23 -21.62
N GLU A 14 -0.88 -5.14 -21.67
CA GLU A 14 -0.02 -5.59 -20.59
C GLU A 14 1.24 -4.71 -20.53
N ALA A 15 1.36 -3.95 -19.48
CA ALA A 15 2.54 -3.17 -19.14
C ALA A 15 3.04 -3.60 -17.77
N GLU A 16 4.35 -3.65 -17.64
CA GLU A 16 5.00 -4.10 -16.43
C GLU A 16 5.02 -3.05 -15.34
N THR A 17 4.66 -3.42 -14.11
CA THR A 17 4.61 -2.51 -12.96
C THR A 17 5.98 -1.99 -12.54
N SER A 18 7.07 -2.73 -12.80
CA SER A 18 8.44 -2.29 -12.48
C SER A 18 8.89 -1.06 -13.28
N ASN A 19 8.31 -0.84 -14.47
CA ASN A 19 8.56 0.34 -15.28
C ASN A 19 7.77 1.57 -14.81
N LEU A 20 6.95 1.43 -13.77
CA LEU A 20 6.14 2.49 -13.16
C LEU A 20 5.34 3.27 -14.23
N LEU A 21 5.52 4.58 -14.31
CA LEU A 21 4.82 5.45 -15.26
C LEU A 21 5.53 5.63 -16.62
N GLN A 22 6.69 5.04 -16.84
CA GLN A 22 7.41 5.23 -18.11
C GLN A 22 6.57 4.80 -19.33
N PRO A 23 5.89 3.62 -19.33
CA PRO A 23 5.05 3.24 -20.46
C PRO A 23 3.93 4.25 -20.73
N TYR A 24 3.29 4.76 -19.67
CA TYR A 24 2.22 5.77 -19.78
C TYR A 24 2.70 7.10 -20.36
N TYR A 25 3.87 7.62 -19.89
CA TYR A 25 4.38 8.89 -20.37
C TYR A 25 5.01 8.82 -21.75
N ASN A 26 5.52 7.65 -22.15
CA ASN A 26 6.09 7.41 -23.48
C ASN A 26 5.04 6.96 -24.51
N MET A 27 3.78 6.79 -24.11
CA MET A 27 2.70 6.37 -24.98
C MET A 27 2.46 7.40 -26.08
N ASP A 28 2.34 6.93 -27.33
CA ASP A 28 1.86 7.74 -28.46
C ASP A 28 0.36 8.05 -28.28
N LYS A 29 0.06 9.23 -27.75
CA LYS A 29 -1.31 9.65 -27.40
C LYS A 29 -2.21 9.89 -28.61
N GLU A 30 -1.67 9.97 -29.82
CA GLU A 30 -2.48 10.11 -31.04
C GLU A 30 -3.05 8.76 -31.51
N ARG A 31 -2.35 7.65 -31.18
CA ARG A 31 -2.64 6.31 -31.71
C ARG A 31 -2.90 5.26 -30.65
N MET A 32 -2.48 5.48 -29.42
CA MET A 32 -2.73 4.56 -28.31
C MET A 32 -3.89 5.06 -27.45
N VAL A 33 -4.89 4.22 -27.28
CA VAL A 33 -6.08 4.53 -26.49
C VAL A 33 -5.94 4.23 -25.01
N GLY A 34 -4.92 3.47 -24.63
CA GLY A 34 -4.71 3.17 -23.23
C GLY A 34 -3.62 2.14 -22.96
N ILE A 35 -3.44 1.90 -21.67
CA ILE A 35 -2.48 0.95 -21.10
C ILE A 35 -3.13 0.26 -19.91
N ALA A 36 -2.91 -1.05 -19.77
CA ALA A 36 -3.23 -1.82 -18.57
C ALA A 36 -1.95 -2.36 -17.95
N TYR A 37 -1.82 -2.22 -16.64
CA TYR A 37 -0.70 -2.78 -15.90
C TYR A 37 -1.00 -4.22 -15.48
N TRP A 38 -0.07 -5.13 -15.81
CA TRP A 38 -0.11 -6.49 -15.31
C TRP A 38 0.26 -6.53 -13.83
N GLY A 39 -0.55 -7.28 -13.03
CA GLY A 39 -0.27 -7.47 -11.62
C GLY A 39 -0.30 -6.18 -10.80
N SER A 40 -1.24 -5.25 -11.08
CA SER A 40 -1.41 -4.02 -10.30
C SER A 40 -1.67 -4.31 -8.82
N VAL A 41 -2.37 -5.41 -8.52
CA VAL A 41 -2.62 -5.96 -7.20
C VAL A 41 -1.84 -7.27 -7.07
N GLU A 42 -1.21 -7.52 -5.94
CA GLU A 42 -0.59 -8.80 -5.62
C GLU A 42 -1.60 -9.93 -5.65
N TYR A 43 -1.17 -11.12 -6.03
CA TYR A 43 -2.04 -12.30 -6.11
C TYR A 43 -1.28 -13.59 -5.82
N TRP A 44 -2.03 -14.61 -5.42
CA TRP A 44 -1.52 -15.93 -5.08
C TRP A 44 -1.39 -16.83 -6.32
N GLY A 45 -0.49 -17.81 -6.25
CA GLY A 45 -0.32 -18.88 -7.23
C GLY A 45 0.85 -18.70 -8.16
N GLU A 46 1.09 -17.51 -8.71
CA GLU A 46 2.23 -17.25 -9.58
C GLU A 46 3.45 -16.80 -8.75
N SER A 47 4.47 -17.62 -8.70
CA SER A 47 5.68 -17.36 -7.93
C SER A 47 6.94 -17.77 -8.66
N ASN A 48 8.00 -16.98 -8.52
CA ASN A 48 9.29 -17.28 -9.12
C ASN A 48 10.18 -18.18 -8.26
N LYS A 49 9.87 -18.40 -6.98
CA LYS A 49 10.62 -19.27 -6.08
C LYS A 49 9.91 -19.54 -4.76
N TRP A 50 10.09 -20.75 -4.22
CA TRP A 50 9.71 -21.07 -2.85
C TRP A 50 10.63 -20.35 -1.83
N PRO A 51 10.14 -19.91 -0.65
CA PRO A 51 8.78 -20.09 -0.08
C PRO A 51 7.77 -19.03 -0.47
N LYS A 52 8.10 -18.08 -1.34
CA LYS A 52 7.14 -17.09 -1.84
C LYS A 52 6.02 -17.78 -2.62
N LYS A 53 4.76 -17.45 -2.33
CA LYS A 53 3.58 -18.15 -2.82
C LYS A 53 2.76 -17.35 -3.83
N GLY A 54 3.20 -16.15 -4.19
CA GLY A 54 2.46 -15.30 -5.11
C GLY A 54 3.32 -14.24 -5.78
N TRP A 55 2.69 -13.50 -6.69
CA TRP A 55 3.27 -12.35 -7.37
C TRP A 55 3.23 -11.13 -6.45
N ASN A 56 4.38 -10.49 -6.19
CA ASN A 56 4.50 -9.35 -5.30
C ASN A 56 5.22 -8.14 -5.93
N TYR A 57 5.18 -8.03 -7.26
CA TYR A 57 5.73 -6.91 -8.03
C TYR A 57 4.62 -5.94 -8.43
N SER A 58 3.90 -5.39 -7.44
CA SER A 58 2.61 -4.72 -7.63
C SER A 58 2.57 -3.33 -7.01
N PHE A 59 1.51 -2.58 -7.26
CA PHE A 59 1.22 -1.29 -6.64
C PHE A 59 0.42 -1.45 -5.34
N PHE A 60 -0.36 -2.54 -5.22
CA PHE A 60 -1.19 -2.84 -4.06
C PHE A 60 -0.87 -4.24 -3.54
N GLU A 61 -0.90 -4.39 -2.23
CA GLU A 61 -0.93 -5.72 -1.61
C GLU A 61 -2.21 -6.47 -2.00
N HIS A 62 -2.20 -7.79 -1.89
CA HIS A 62 -3.41 -8.59 -2.12
C HIS A 62 -4.53 -8.30 -1.10
N THR A 63 -4.22 -7.65 0.01
CA THR A 63 -5.18 -7.05 0.95
C THR A 63 -5.69 -5.67 0.52
N MET A 64 -5.41 -5.25 -0.72
CA MET A 64 -5.74 -3.95 -1.31
C MET A 64 -5.06 -2.72 -0.65
N ARG A 65 -4.13 -2.94 0.27
CA ARG A 65 -3.35 -1.83 0.81
C ARG A 65 -2.37 -1.28 -0.24
N PRO A 66 -2.36 0.04 -0.50
CA PRO A 66 -1.40 0.62 -1.43
C PRO A 66 0.03 0.58 -0.87
N TYR A 67 0.98 0.22 -1.71
CA TYR A 67 2.38 0.54 -1.49
C TYR A 67 2.63 2.02 -1.80
N PRO A 68 3.71 2.64 -1.28
CA PRO A 68 4.02 4.04 -1.57
C PRO A 68 4.06 4.36 -3.07
N GLN A 69 4.51 3.45 -3.93
CA GLN A 69 4.53 3.64 -5.38
C GLN A 69 3.13 3.69 -6.03
N ALA A 70 2.07 3.25 -5.36
CA ALA A 70 0.70 3.45 -5.85
C ALA A 70 0.33 4.93 -5.94
N TYR A 71 0.90 5.76 -5.04
CA TYR A 71 0.70 7.19 -5.08
C TYR A 71 1.39 7.87 -6.26
N LEU A 72 2.46 7.29 -6.80
CA LEU A 72 3.02 7.73 -8.09
C LEU A 72 1.99 7.54 -9.21
N ILE A 73 1.30 6.40 -9.25
CA ILE A 73 0.24 6.14 -10.23
C ILE A 73 -0.90 7.15 -10.07
N LYS A 74 -1.32 7.42 -8.83
CA LYS A 74 -2.33 8.44 -8.53
C LYS A 74 -1.95 9.82 -9.08
N THR A 75 -0.70 10.24 -9.00
CA THR A 75 -0.24 11.55 -9.53
C THR A 75 -0.42 11.70 -11.03
N ALA A 76 -0.47 10.61 -11.78
CA ALA A 76 -0.64 10.62 -13.24
C ALA A 76 -2.10 10.54 -13.67
N PHE A 77 -2.90 9.72 -12.96
CA PHE A 77 -4.29 9.46 -13.31
C PHE A 77 -5.30 10.41 -12.64
N MET A 78 -4.87 11.14 -11.61
CA MET A 78 -5.64 12.18 -10.91
C MET A 78 -4.82 13.47 -10.79
N PRO A 79 -4.38 14.06 -11.92
CA PRO A 79 -3.45 15.19 -11.92
C PRO A 79 -4.00 16.48 -11.31
N GLU A 80 -5.32 16.59 -11.23
CA GLU A 80 -6.05 17.72 -10.62
C GLU A 80 -6.02 17.71 -9.10
N ILE A 81 -5.71 16.56 -8.48
CA ILE A 81 -5.60 16.43 -7.02
C ILE A 81 -4.14 16.58 -6.63
N PRO A 82 -3.76 17.64 -5.91
CA PRO A 82 -2.40 17.78 -5.42
C PRO A 82 -2.02 16.61 -4.51
N GLU A 83 -0.90 15.97 -4.81
CA GLU A 83 -0.42 14.80 -4.07
C GLU A 83 1.04 14.97 -3.66
N VAL A 84 1.38 14.48 -2.47
CA VAL A 84 2.75 14.14 -2.08
C VAL A 84 2.73 12.95 -1.13
N HIS A 85 3.54 11.94 -1.42
CA HIS A 85 3.64 10.74 -0.58
C HIS A 85 5.09 10.31 -0.39
N ILE A 86 5.45 9.88 0.82
CA ILE A 86 6.79 9.43 1.18
C ILE A 86 6.85 7.91 1.11
N GLY A 87 7.84 7.37 0.41
CA GLY A 87 8.23 5.97 0.47
C GLY A 87 9.65 5.83 1.01
N VAL A 88 9.81 5.06 2.07
CA VAL A 88 11.12 4.71 2.63
C VAL A 88 11.66 3.49 1.89
N VAL A 89 12.91 3.59 1.41
CA VAL A 89 13.55 2.47 0.69
C VAL A 89 13.88 1.36 1.67
N ASP A 90 13.36 0.18 1.40
CA ASP A 90 13.72 -1.08 2.06
C ASP A 90 14.65 -1.88 1.13
N ALA A 91 15.95 -1.66 1.27
CA ALA A 91 16.94 -2.35 0.43
C ALA A 91 16.92 -3.88 0.60
N ALA A 92 16.50 -4.38 1.76
CA ALA A 92 16.39 -5.82 2.02
C ALA A 92 15.19 -6.46 1.31
N GLY A 93 14.16 -5.68 1.02
CA GLY A 93 12.96 -6.13 0.31
C GLY A 93 13.03 -5.97 -1.21
N ALA A 94 14.11 -5.39 -1.76
CA ALA A 94 14.26 -5.24 -3.20
C ALA A 94 14.49 -6.62 -3.84
N GLU A 95 13.68 -6.94 -4.83
CA GLU A 95 13.72 -8.19 -5.59
C GLU A 95 13.68 -7.89 -7.10
N SER A 96 14.29 -8.78 -7.89
CA SER A 96 14.11 -8.81 -9.32
C SER A 96 14.07 -10.25 -9.83
N VAL A 97 13.38 -10.48 -10.91
CA VAL A 97 13.27 -11.78 -11.57
C VAL A 97 13.32 -11.60 -13.09
N SER A 98 13.93 -12.55 -13.81
CA SER A 98 13.77 -12.66 -15.24
C SER A 98 12.49 -13.45 -15.52
N TRP A 99 11.56 -12.84 -16.24
CA TRP A 99 10.28 -13.42 -16.58
C TRP A 99 10.00 -13.17 -18.08
N ASN A 100 9.90 -14.22 -18.88
CA ASN A 100 9.73 -14.11 -20.33
C ASN A 100 10.70 -13.12 -21.00
N ASP A 101 11.99 -13.24 -20.67
CA ASP A 101 13.09 -12.35 -21.16
C ASP A 101 13.00 -10.88 -20.73
N VAL A 102 12.12 -10.55 -19.78
CA VAL A 102 12.01 -9.22 -19.17
C VAL A 102 12.47 -9.26 -17.71
N ILE A 103 13.19 -8.25 -17.27
CA ILE A 103 13.54 -8.09 -15.86
C ILE A 103 12.42 -7.36 -15.15
N VAL A 104 11.70 -8.08 -14.30
CA VAL A 104 10.69 -7.51 -13.41
C VAL A 104 11.32 -7.18 -12.07
N GLY A 105 11.23 -5.94 -11.64
CA GLY A 105 11.82 -5.48 -10.39
C GLY A 105 10.76 -4.96 -9.41
N ARG A 106 10.96 -5.23 -8.13
CA ARG A 106 10.17 -4.63 -7.05
C ARG A 106 10.89 -3.39 -6.51
N MET A 107 10.22 -2.25 -6.58
CA MET A 107 10.60 -1.09 -5.79
C MET A 107 10.11 -1.33 -4.36
N ALA A 108 10.97 -1.88 -3.49
CA ALA A 108 10.61 -2.17 -2.11
C ALA A 108 10.57 -0.87 -1.31
N LEU A 109 9.37 -0.34 -1.14
CA LEU A 109 9.09 0.86 -0.35
C LEU A 109 8.08 0.54 0.74
N ASN A 110 8.24 1.21 1.88
CA ASN A 110 7.28 1.18 2.97
C ASN A 110 7.16 2.57 3.62
N GLU A 111 6.33 2.70 4.64
CA GLU A 111 6.15 3.93 5.41
C GLU A 111 6.73 3.83 6.83
N CYS A 112 7.56 2.82 7.08
CA CYS A 112 8.17 2.61 8.39
C CYS A 112 9.27 3.64 8.65
N TRP A 113 9.14 4.40 9.72
CA TRP A 113 10.18 5.32 10.19
C TRP A 113 10.71 4.89 11.55
N ASN A 114 10.84 3.55 11.76
CA ASN A 114 11.53 2.97 12.92
C ASN A 114 12.82 2.30 12.43
N HIS A 115 13.96 2.89 12.76
CA HIS A 115 15.27 2.43 12.32
C HIS A 115 16.29 2.44 13.45
N THR A 116 17.47 1.91 13.20
CA THR A 116 18.58 1.99 14.14
C THR A 116 19.03 3.44 14.35
N PRO A 117 19.17 3.91 15.59
CA PRO A 117 19.67 5.26 15.89
C PRO A 117 20.98 5.57 15.14
N GLY A 118 21.09 6.79 14.61
CA GLY A 118 22.25 7.25 13.83
C GLY A 118 22.30 6.73 12.37
N SER A 119 21.38 5.86 11.95
CA SER A 119 21.34 5.37 10.56
C SER A 119 20.89 6.45 9.57
N ARG A 120 21.18 6.20 8.29
CA ARG A 120 20.69 7.00 7.17
C ARG A 120 19.79 6.15 6.29
N ARG A 121 18.78 6.77 5.66
CA ARG A 121 17.82 6.11 4.78
C ARG A 121 17.68 6.88 3.48
N SER A 122 17.37 6.15 2.43
CA SER A 122 16.93 6.76 1.18
C SER A 122 15.41 6.78 1.14
N LEU A 123 14.86 7.86 0.58
CA LEU A 123 13.43 8.06 0.46
C LEU A 123 13.07 8.41 -0.98
N PHE A 124 11.86 8.08 -1.37
CA PHE A 124 11.19 8.68 -2.52
C PHE A 124 10.06 9.57 -2.03
N THR A 125 9.82 10.67 -2.73
CA THR A 125 8.56 11.41 -2.65
C THR A 125 7.89 11.40 -4.01
N PHE A 126 6.63 10.98 -4.05
CA PHE A 126 5.81 10.96 -5.24
C PHE A 126 4.90 12.17 -5.23
N THR A 127 4.94 12.99 -6.29
CA THR A 127 4.18 14.25 -6.32
C THR A 127 3.88 14.71 -7.74
N ASN A 128 2.71 15.28 -7.97
CA ASN A 128 2.37 16.04 -9.18
C ASN A 128 2.62 17.56 -9.02
N ALA A 129 3.07 18.02 -7.87
CA ALA A 129 3.41 19.42 -7.62
C ALA A 129 4.73 19.83 -8.30
N HIS A 130 5.02 21.13 -8.28
CA HIS A 130 6.24 21.68 -8.89
C HIS A 130 7.52 21.28 -8.15
N SER A 131 7.49 21.23 -6.82
CA SER A 131 8.63 20.92 -5.97
C SER A 131 8.20 20.31 -4.64
N VAL A 132 9.15 19.65 -3.96
CA VAL A 132 8.97 19.13 -2.61
C VAL A 132 10.08 19.66 -1.72
N GLU A 133 9.72 20.16 -0.54
CA GLU A 133 10.61 20.37 0.59
C GLU A 133 10.52 19.18 1.54
N LEU A 134 11.65 18.58 1.91
CA LEU A 134 11.71 17.50 2.88
C LEU A 134 12.20 18.03 4.23
N LEU A 135 11.43 17.79 5.28
CA LEU A 135 11.81 18.14 6.66
C LEU A 135 12.08 16.87 7.46
N VAL A 136 13.17 16.84 8.22
CA VAL A 136 13.46 15.80 9.22
C VAL A 136 13.50 16.46 10.59
N ASN A 137 12.59 16.08 11.47
CA ASN A 137 12.45 16.69 12.81
C ASN A 137 12.32 18.23 12.77
N GLY A 138 11.65 18.76 11.72
CA GLY A 138 11.47 20.18 11.50
C GLY A 138 12.66 20.88 10.79
N GLN A 139 13.79 20.22 10.62
CA GLN A 139 14.92 20.75 9.87
C GLN A 139 14.79 20.44 8.39
N SER A 140 14.90 21.46 7.54
CA SER A 140 14.84 21.29 6.08
C SER A 140 16.09 20.57 5.55
N MET A 141 15.83 19.55 4.73
CA MET A 141 16.84 18.84 3.94
C MET A 141 16.98 19.44 2.54
N GLY A 142 16.32 20.59 2.30
CA GLY A 142 16.30 21.29 1.03
C GLY A 142 15.01 21.09 0.23
N ILE A 143 14.98 21.75 -0.92
CA ILE A 143 13.86 21.68 -1.86
C ILE A 143 14.38 21.07 -3.16
N GLN A 144 13.64 20.06 -3.68
CA GLN A 144 13.92 19.49 -4.99
C GLN A 144 12.73 19.71 -5.94
N LYS A 145 13.03 20.03 -7.20
CA LYS A 145 12.02 20.21 -8.24
C LYS A 145 11.63 18.86 -8.83
N ASN A 146 10.35 18.74 -9.18
CA ASN A 146 9.83 17.63 -9.95
C ASN A 146 10.32 17.73 -11.40
N ASP A 147 11.12 16.75 -11.84
CA ASP A 147 11.59 16.69 -13.23
C ASP A 147 10.50 16.09 -14.13
N THR A 148 9.73 16.95 -14.76
CA THR A 148 8.66 16.53 -15.68
C THR A 148 9.13 16.31 -17.12
N THR A 149 10.43 16.47 -17.41
CA THR A 149 10.99 16.34 -18.77
C THR A 149 11.34 14.90 -19.12
N ARG A 150 11.63 14.07 -18.12
CA ARG A 150 12.02 12.67 -18.27
C ARG A 150 10.97 11.73 -17.70
N ALA A 151 10.48 10.80 -18.52
CA ALA A 151 9.43 9.85 -18.14
C ALA A 151 9.76 9.01 -16.89
N ASN A 152 11.02 8.63 -16.73
CA ASN A 152 11.49 7.82 -15.61
C ASN A 152 11.72 8.58 -14.30
N LEU A 153 11.65 9.92 -14.31
CA LEU A 153 11.82 10.76 -13.13
C LEU A 153 10.58 11.59 -12.81
N ARG A 154 9.67 11.68 -13.77
CA ARG A 154 8.46 12.50 -13.63
C ARG A 154 7.62 12.04 -12.43
N ASN A 155 7.26 13.00 -11.59
CA ASN A 155 6.47 12.82 -10.38
C ASN A 155 7.16 11.96 -9.29
N MET A 156 8.49 11.77 -9.39
CA MET A 156 9.28 10.97 -8.46
C MET A 156 10.58 11.71 -8.10
N ILE A 157 10.77 12.01 -6.83
CA ILE A 157 11.97 12.69 -6.31
C ILE A 157 12.68 11.77 -5.33
N TYR A 158 13.98 11.54 -5.56
CA TYR A 158 14.81 10.70 -4.71
C TYR A 158 15.61 11.53 -3.71
N TRP A 159 15.57 11.13 -2.45
CA TRP A 159 16.28 11.73 -1.32
C TRP A 159 17.29 10.74 -0.78
N LYS A 160 18.55 10.99 -1.00
CA LYS A 160 19.66 10.13 -0.57
C LYS A 160 20.15 10.53 0.82
N ASP A 161 20.57 9.53 1.61
CA ASP A 161 21.26 9.71 2.89
C ASP A 161 20.51 10.61 3.92
N VAL A 162 19.19 10.48 3.99
CA VAL A 162 18.35 11.20 4.95
C VAL A 162 18.64 10.67 6.36
N PRO A 163 19.02 11.52 7.33
CA PRO A 163 19.38 11.08 8.67
C PRO A 163 18.13 10.66 9.47
N TYR A 164 18.19 9.50 10.12
CA TYR A 164 17.15 9.07 11.04
C TYR A 164 17.28 9.71 12.43
N GLY A 165 18.53 9.95 12.89
CA GLY A 165 18.81 10.42 14.25
C GLY A 165 18.44 9.39 15.32
N ASN A 166 17.64 9.80 16.29
CA ASN A 166 17.10 8.95 17.37
C ASN A 166 15.58 8.77 17.25
N GLY A 167 15.03 8.90 16.06
CA GLY A 167 13.60 8.91 15.81
C GLY A 167 13.04 10.29 15.49
N GLY A 168 11.71 10.41 15.48
CA GLY A 168 11.01 11.64 15.18
C GLY A 168 10.16 11.54 13.93
N SER A 169 10.19 12.56 13.07
CA SER A 169 9.32 12.63 11.90
C SER A 169 10.05 13.03 10.62
N VAL A 170 9.52 12.55 9.50
CA VAL A 170 9.80 13.08 8.16
C VAL A 170 8.52 13.66 7.60
N VAL A 171 8.62 14.87 7.05
CA VAL A 171 7.50 15.58 6.42
C VAL A 171 7.91 16.00 5.02
N ALA A 172 7.14 15.60 4.03
CA ALA A 172 7.24 16.09 2.67
C ALA A 172 6.17 17.17 2.44
N ILE A 173 6.59 18.33 1.97
CA ILE A 173 5.71 19.47 1.66
C ILE A 173 5.79 19.74 0.18
N ALA A 174 4.70 19.46 -0.52
CA ALA A 174 4.57 19.79 -1.94
C ALA A 174 4.21 21.24 -2.13
N ARG A 175 4.89 21.89 -3.09
CA ARG A 175 4.69 23.30 -3.40
C ARG A 175 4.38 23.49 -4.89
N ASP A 176 3.49 24.41 -5.20
CA ASP A 176 3.22 24.85 -6.56
C ASP A 176 4.35 25.78 -7.10
N LYS A 177 4.17 26.29 -8.32
CA LYS A 177 5.13 27.21 -8.98
C LYS A 177 5.30 28.54 -8.23
N SER A 178 4.32 28.95 -7.43
CA SER A 178 4.40 30.17 -6.60
C SER A 178 5.12 29.94 -5.27
N GLY A 179 5.41 28.68 -4.91
CA GLY A 179 5.99 28.29 -3.63
C GLY A 179 4.94 28.00 -2.55
N LYS A 180 3.64 28.11 -2.85
CA LYS A 180 2.56 27.81 -1.93
C LYS A 180 2.49 26.31 -1.67
N GLU A 181 2.29 25.90 -0.41
CA GLU A 181 2.01 24.53 -0.03
C GLU A 181 0.65 24.08 -0.59
N VAL A 182 0.64 22.93 -1.27
CA VAL A 182 -0.56 22.35 -1.90
C VAL A 182 -0.87 20.94 -1.40
N ALA A 183 0.12 20.23 -0.84
CA ALA A 183 -0.09 18.94 -0.20
C ALA A 183 1.01 18.67 0.83
N ARG A 184 0.75 17.75 1.76
CA ARG A 184 1.68 17.36 2.82
C ARG A 184 1.50 15.89 3.17
N HIS A 185 2.61 15.18 3.33
CA HIS A 185 2.63 13.83 3.90
C HIS A 185 3.64 13.75 5.05
N ARG A 186 3.31 12.96 6.08
CA ARG A 186 4.13 12.82 7.28
C ARG A 186 4.20 11.36 7.71
N ILE A 187 5.41 10.89 7.97
CA ILE A 187 5.67 9.62 8.65
C ILE A 187 6.44 9.87 9.96
N GLU A 188 6.25 9.01 10.95
CA GLU A 188 6.84 9.17 12.27
C GLU A 188 7.31 7.85 12.86
N THR A 189 8.34 7.93 13.70
CA THR A 189 8.75 6.80 14.55
C THR A 189 7.61 6.43 15.50
N ALA A 190 7.14 5.20 15.43
CA ALA A 190 6.14 4.66 16.33
C ALA A 190 6.78 4.17 17.64
N GLY A 191 6.01 4.25 18.71
CA GLY A 191 6.33 3.63 20.00
C GLY A 191 5.88 2.18 20.07
N LYS A 192 5.82 1.62 21.30
CA LYS A 192 5.27 0.27 21.51
C LYS A 192 3.76 0.24 21.19
N ALA A 193 3.29 -0.87 20.65
CA ALA A 193 1.88 -1.11 20.43
C ALA A 193 1.12 -1.12 21.78
N VAL A 194 0.02 -0.37 21.85
CA VAL A 194 -0.84 -0.27 23.04
C VAL A 194 -2.31 -0.53 22.73
N ALA A 195 -2.70 -0.55 21.47
CA ALA A 195 -4.07 -0.82 21.03
C ALA A 195 -4.10 -1.48 19.65
N LEU A 196 -5.26 -2.04 19.30
CA LEU A 196 -5.61 -2.50 17.97
C LEU A 196 -6.67 -1.55 17.41
N ARG A 197 -6.37 -0.86 16.32
CA ARG A 197 -7.35 -0.09 15.55
C ARG A 197 -8.05 -1.05 14.60
N ILE A 198 -9.39 -1.03 14.61
CA ILE A 198 -10.25 -1.95 13.87
C ILE A 198 -11.18 -1.12 13.01
N GLU A 199 -11.13 -1.29 11.70
CA GLU A 199 -11.85 -0.48 10.73
C GLU A 199 -12.50 -1.39 9.69
N ALA A 200 -13.83 -1.36 9.58
CA ALA A 200 -14.57 -2.04 8.52
C ALA A 200 -14.64 -1.12 7.28
N GLU A 201 -14.52 -1.69 6.07
CA GLU A 201 -14.47 -0.89 4.83
C GLU A 201 -15.84 -0.35 4.43
N THR A 202 -16.89 -1.18 4.48
CA THR A 202 -18.24 -0.81 4.05
C THR A 202 -19.32 -1.17 5.09
N PRO A 203 -19.21 -0.67 6.34
CA PRO A 203 -20.06 -1.15 7.43
C PRO A 203 -21.53 -0.76 7.29
N ALA A 204 -21.85 0.28 6.53
CA ALA A 204 -23.21 0.78 6.35
C ALA A 204 -24.00 0.08 5.23
N ASP A 205 -23.34 -0.69 4.37
CA ASP A 205 -23.89 -1.21 3.13
C ASP A 205 -23.67 -2.73 2.97
N TRP A 206 -23.50 -3.43 4.09
CA TRP A 206 -23.27 -4.87 4.12
C TRP A 206 -24.57 -5.65 4.04
N LYS A 207 -24.86 -6.24 2.88
CA LYS A 207 -26.12 -6.92 2.58
C LYS A 207 -26.18 -8.34 3.12
N ALA A 208 -27.34 -8.74 3.60
CA ALA A 208 -27.61 -10.09 4.08
C ALA A 208 -28.12 -11.00 2.95
N ASP A 209 -27.28 -11.23 1.95
CA ASP A 209 -27.60 -12.07 0.78
C ASP A 209 -26.86 -13.42 0.78
N GLY A 210 -26.05 -13.68 1.82
CA GLY A 210 -25.21 -14.87 1.93
C GLY A 210 -23.96 -14.84 1.04
N MET A 211 -23.69 -13.74 0.33
CA MET A 211 -22.58 -13.59 -0.61
C MET A 211 -21.72 -12.37 -0.31
N ASP A 212 -22.32 -11.29 0.19
CA ASP A 212 -21.65 -10.02 0.38
C ASP A 212 -20.56 -10.09 1.45
N LEU A 213 -19.40 -9.49 1.15
CA LEU A 213 -18.21 -9.56 1.98
C LEU A 213 -17.98 -8.25 2.75
N GLN A 214 -17.51 -8.39 3.97
CA GLN A 214 -17.00 -7.29 4.77
C GLN A 214 -15.52 -7.49 5.05
N TYR A 215 -14.71 -6.54 4.65
CA TYR A 215 -13.29 -6.48 4.95
C TYR A 215 -13.06 -5.62 6.19
N ILE A 216 -12.35 -6.17 7.17
CA ILE A 216 -12.05 -5.48 8.43
C ILE A 216 -10.53 -5.39 8.56
N ASN A 217 -10.01 -4.18 8.51
CA ASN A 217 -8.59 -3.92 8.67
C ASN A 217 -8.24 -3.73 10.15
N VAL A 218 -7.26 -4.49 10.63
CA VAL A 218 -6.74 -4.40 11.99
C VAL A 218 -5.30 -3.91 11.94
N THR A 219 -5.00 -2.84 12.68
CA THR A 219 -3.65 -2.27 12.77
C THR A 219 -3.23 -2.15 14.23
N ALA A 220 -2.07 -2.69 14.58
CA ALA A 220 -1.44 -2.42 15.87
C ALA A 220 -0.95 -0.96 15.91
N ILE A 221 -1.37 -0.21 16.91
CA ILE A 221 -1.05 1.21 17.04
C ILE A 221 -0.42 1.54 18.39
N ASP A 222 0.42 2.58 18.38
CA ASP A 222 0.98 3.14 19.61
C ASP A 222 0.02 4.15 20.28
N LYS A 223 0.44 4.72 21.42
CA LYS A 223 -0.37 5.70 22.19
C LYS A 223 -0.73 6.98 21.43
N LYS A 224 -0.09 7.25 20.28
CA LYS A 224 -0.40 8.39 19.39
C LYS A 224 -1.21 7.97 18.15
N GLY A 225 -1.62 6.70 18.08
CA GLY A 225 -2.37 6.16 16.95
C GLY A 225 -1.51 5.80 15.73
N ARG A 226 -0.16 5.80 15.85
CA ARG A 226 0.75 5.49 14.74
C ARG A 226 0.87 3.98 14.56
N PRO A 227 0.89 3.47 13.31
CA PRO A 227 1.11 2.06 13.03
C PRO A 227 2.45 1.55 13.57
N VAL A 228 2.44 0.40 14.20
CA VAL A 228 3.63 -0.27 14.77
C VAL A 228 4.06 -1.41 13.85
N TRP A 229 4.99 -1.13 12.96
CA TRP A 229 5.38 -2.00 11.85
C TRP A 229 6.08 -3.30 12.27
N ASP A 230 6.74 -3.33 13.41
CA ASP A 230 7.42 -4.50 13.95
C ASP A 230 6.53 -5.38 14.84
N TYR A 231 5.22 -5.10 14.90
CA TYR A 231 4.27 -5.88 15.67
C TYR A 231 3.82 -7.11 14.88
N ASN A 232 4.43 -8.25 15.17
CA ASN A 232 4.20 -9.53 14.52
C ASN A 232 3.67 -10.60 15.50
N LYS A 233 2.76 -10.23 16.40
CA LYS A 233 2.16 -11.16 17.37
C LYS A 233 0.92 -11.83 16.77
N PRO A 234 0.58 -13.07 17.22
CA PRO A 234 -0.68 -13.70 16.81
C PRO A 234 -1.89 -12.83 17.21
N LEU A 235 -2.83 -12.70 16.28
CA LEU A 235 -4.15 -12.15 16.52
C LEU A 235 -5.12 -13.33 16.58
N THR A 236 -5.94 -13.36 17.60
CA THR A 236 -7.03 -14.35 17.77
C THR A 236 -8.37 -13.65 17.66
N LEU A 237 -9.29 -14.26 16.92
CA LEU A 237 -10.62 -13.76 16.63
C LEU A 237 -11.68 -14.67 17.24
N GLN A 238 -12.71 -14.05 17.81
CA GLN A 238 -14.00 -14.67 18.16
C GLN A 238 -15.11 -13.86 17.49
N MET A 239 -16.05 -14.52 16.89
CA MET A 239 -17.16 -13.89 16.18
C MET A 239 -18.49 -14.53 16.57
N GLU A 240 -19.53 -13.70 16.66
CA GLU A 240 -20.92 -14.11 16.95
C GLU A 240 -21.85 -13.30 16.04
N GLY A 241 -22.95 -13.92 15.60
CA GLY A 241 -24.02 -13.26 14.84
C GLY A 241 -24.14 -13.68 13.38
N ALA A 242 -24.79 -12.86 12.57
CA ALA A 242 -25.27 -13.16 11.22
C ALA A 242 -24.14 -13.03 10.15
N ALA A 243 -23.03 -13.71 10.33
CA ALA A 243 -21.92 -13.76 9.39
C ALA A 243 -21.01 -14.97 9.61
N TRP A 244 -20.17 -15.26 8.62
CA TRP A 244 -19.17 -16.33 8.63
C TRP A 244 -17.78 -15.77 8.44
N LEU A 245 -16.79 -16.31 9.18
CA LEU A 245 -15.39 -16.03 8.94
C LEU A 245 -14.93 -16.75 7.68
N VAL A 246 -14.50 -16.00 6.66
CA VAL A 246 -13.95 -16.52 5.41
C VAL A 246 -12.45 -16.73 5.55
N ALA A 247 -11.72 -15.69 5.95
CA ALA A 247 -10.27 -15.74 6.05
C ALA A 247 -9.70 -14.73 7.03
N LEU A 248 -8.46 -15.02 7.47
CA LEU A 248 -7.52 -14.08 8.07
C LEU A 248 -6.33 -13.90 7.13
N ASP A 249 -6.12 -12.68 6.66
CA ASP A 249 -5.05 -12.34 5.72
C ASP A 249 -4.13 -11.27 6.29
N ASN A 250 -2.83 -11.54 6.35
CA ASN A 250 -1.85 -10.64 6.91
C ASN A 250 -0.97 -9.91 5.88
N GLY A 251 -1.16 -10.18 4.57
CA GLY A 251 -0.36 -9.58 3.51
C GLY A 251 1.02 -10.22 3.29
N ASP A 252 1.36 -11.31 3.98
CA ASP A 252 2.68 -11.95 3.89
C ASP A 252 2.71 -13.07 2.85
N HIS A 253 3.36 -12.86 1.72
CA HIS A 253 3.56 -13.89 0.67
C HIS A 253 4.45 -15.06 1.08
N TYR A 254 5.16 -14.95 2.20
CA TYR A 254 6.07 -15.99 2.69
C TYR A 254 5.49 -16.79 3.86
N THR A 255 4.28 -16.43 4.33
CA THR A 255 3.65 -17.12 5.46
C THR A 255 3.40 -18.60 5.17
N ASP A 256 3.61 -19.45 6.15
CA ASP A 256 3.25 -20.87 6.15
C ASP A 256 1.90 -21.14 6.87
N GLU A 257 1.31 -20.10 7.47
CA GLU A 257 0.03 -20.20 8.15
C GLU A 257 -1.14 -20.21 7.14
N LEU A 258 -2.19 -20.93 7.47
CA LEU A 258 -3.43 -20.96 6.68
C LEU A 258 -4.13 -19.60 6.66
N PHE A 259 -5.00 -19.39 5.67
CA PHE A 259 -5.86 -18.18 5.55
C PHE A 259 -7.28 -18.46 6.00
N HIS A 260 -7.81 -19.65 5.74
CA HIS A 260 -9.17 -20.06 6.05
C HIS A 260 -9.20 -21.26 7.02
N GLY A 261 -10.35 -21.49 7.67
CA GLY A 261 -10.52 -22.56 8.64
C GLY A 261 -9.75 -22.35 9.95
N ILE A 262 -9.30 -21.13 10.22
CA ILE A 262 -8.55 -20.74 11.41
C ILE A 262 -9.17 -19.50 12.04
N THR A 263 -8.97 -19.35 13.34
CA THR A 263 -9.40 -18.17 14.11
C THR A 263 -8.22 -17.43 14.73
N SER A 264 -7.00 -17.83 14.41
CA SER A 264 -5.77 -17.17 14.86
C SER A 264 -4.72 -17.19 13.77
N LYS A 265 -4.05 -16.05 13.55
CA LYS A 265 -2.96 -15.89 12.60
C LYS A 265 -2.01 -14.80 13.07
N ARG A 266 -0.73 -14.92 12.77
CA ARG A 266 0.29 -13.89 13.07
C ARG A 266 0.04 -12.63 12.24
N MET A 267 0.02 -11.48 12.91
CA MET A 267 0.04 -10.19 12.21
C MET A 267 1.37 -10.01 11.47
N TYR A 268 1.34 -9.35 10.34
CA TYR A 268 2.52 -9.01 9.55
C TYR A 268 2.61 -7.50 9.39
N GLN A 269 3.77 -6.93 9.68
CA GLN A 269 3.98 -5.47 9.68
C GLN A 269 2.91 -4.70 10.49
N GLY A 270 2.48 -5.29 11.62
CA GLY A 270 1.47 -4.72 12.50
C GLY A 270 0.04 -4.77 11.96
N ARG A 271 -0.24 -5.60 10.96
CA ARG A 271 -1.53 -5.60 10.24
C ARG A 271 -2.13 -6.99 10.07
N MET A 272 -3.45 -7.00 9.94
CA MET A 272 -4.29 -8.16 9.62
C MET A 272 -5.54 -7.67 8.95
N GLN A 273 -6.01 -8.36 7.92
CA GLN A 273 -7.34 -8.22 7.36
C GLN A 273 -8.20 -9.42 7.75
N ILE A 274 -9.39 -9.17 8.23
CA ILE A 274 -10.40 -10.17 8.54
C ILE A 274 -11.46 -10.07 7.44
N ILE A 275 -11.78 -11.19 6.80
CA ILE A 275 -12.77 -11.25 5.73
C ILE A 275 -13.97 -12.03 6.26
N LEU A 276 -15.11 -11.36 6.32
CA LEU A 276 -16.39 -11.95 6.71
C LEU A 276 -17.34 -12.01 5.52
N ARG A 277 -18.20 -13.01 5.49
CA ARG A 277 -19.31 -13.14 4.54
C ARG A 277 -20.62 -13.05 5.33
N SER A 278 -21.59 -12.30 4.83
CA SER A 278 -22.92 -12.19 5.42
C SER A 278 -23.65 -13.54 5.46
N ASP A 279 -24.58 -13.70 6.40
CA ASP A 279 -25.60 -14.72 6.33
C ASP A 279 -26.78 -14.26 5.42
N GLN A 280 -27.71 -15.14 5.10
CA GLN A 280 -28.95 -14.82 4.37
C GLN A 280 -29.95 -14.05 5.23
N GLU A 281 -29.83 -14.11 6.55
CA GLU A 281 -30.64 -13.36 7.47
C GLU A 281 -29.92 -12.13 8.01
N ALA A 282 -30.56 -10.97 7.89
CA ALA A 282 -30.02 -9.73 8.44
C ALA A 282 -29.93 -9.79 9.97
N GLY A 283 -28.83 -9.32 10.51
CA GLY A 283 -28.62 -9.39 11.96
C GLY A 283 -27.38 -8.63 12.43
N ASN A 284 -27.18 -8.65 13.75
CA ASN A 284 -25.99 -8.08 14.35
C ASN A 284 -24.81 -9.05 14.24
N VAL A 285 -23.61 -8.50 14.05
CA VAL A 285 -22.35 -9.23 14.06
C VAL A 285 -21.41 -8.58 15.06
N THR A 286 -20.85 -9.39 15.95
CA THR A 286 -19.84 -8.94 16.92
C THR A 286 -18.53 -9.65 16.67
N VAL A 287 -17.49 -8.89 16.41
CA VAL A 287 -16.12 -9.34 16.21
C VAL A 287 -15.28 -8.93 17.41
N LYS A 288 -14.74 -9.90 18.15
CA LYS A 288 -13.83 -9.69 19.27
C LYS A 288 -12.44 -10.18 18.86
N ILE A 289 -11.44 -9.35 19.00
CA ILE A 289 -10.06 -9.69 18.70
C ILE A 289 -9.15 -9.50 19.90
N SER A 290 -8.10 -10.31 19.96
CA SER A 290 -7.05 -10.18 20.98
C SER A 290 -5.69 -10.50 20.38
N SER A 291 -4.63 -9.82 20.86
CA SER A 291 -3.25 -10.06 20.47
C SER A 291 -2.31 -9.60 21.58
N ALA A 292 -1.57 -10.54 22.20
CA ALA A 292 -0.57 -10.25 23.24
C ALA A 292 -1.05 -9.28 24.34
N GLY A 293 -2.27 -9.47 24.85
CA GLY A 293 -2.89 -8.63 25.87
C GLY A 293 -3.68 -7.43 25.35
N LEU A 294 -3.46 -7.01 24.10
CA LEU A 294 -4.30 -6.01 23.44
C LEU A 294 -5.67 -6.65 23.07
N LYS A 295 -6.72 -5.87 23.16
CA LYS A 295 -8.09 -6.34 22.85
C LYS A 295 -8.85 -5.28 22.08
N GLY A 296 -9.80 -5.73 21.26
CA GLY A 296 -10.71 -4.85 20.55
C GLY A 296 -12.03 -5.55 20.24
N THR A 297 -13.07 -4.76 20.04
CA THR A 297 -14.39 -5.25 19.66
C THR A 297 -14.98 -4.33 18.61
N LEU A 298 -15.47 -4.92 17.52
CA LEU A 298 -16.22 -4.25 16.48
C LEU A 298 -17.65 -4.81 16.44
N ARG A 299 -18.64 -3.93 16.32
CA ARG A 299 -20.04 -4.31 16.11
C ARG A 299 -20.49 -3.82 14.76
N LEU A 300 -21.05 -4.72 13.99
CA LEU A 300 -21.56 -4.51 12.66
C LEU A 300 -23.01 -4.99 12.57
N LYS A 301 -23.66 -4.65 11.48
CA LYS A 301 -25.00 -5.12 11.18
C LYS A 301 -25.11 -5.39 9.69
N THR A 302 -25.63 -6.56 9.33
CA THR A 302 -26.06 -6.84 7.96
C THR A 302 -27.48 -6.33 7.77
N ILE A 303 -27.78 -5.81 6.59
CA ILE A 303 -29.08 -5.23 6.21
C ILE A 303 -29.76 -6.08 5.14
N LYS A 304 -31.10 -6.08 5.12
CA LYS A 304 -31.86 -6.67 3.99
C LYS A 304 -31.66 -5.80 2.74
N GLU A 305 -31.71 -6.44 1.57
CA GLU A 305 -31.79 -5.72 0.29
C GLU A 305 -33.00 -4.77 0.23
#